data_1872fb4dac46638f8681c3b63aa0245b
#
_entry.id   1872fb4dac46638f8681c3b63aa0245b
#
_cell.length_a   1.000
_cell.length_b   1.000
_cell.length_c   1.000
_cell.angle_alpha   90.00
_cell.angle_beta   90.00
_cell.angle_gamma   90.00
#
_symmetry.space_group_name_H-M   'P 1'
#
loop_
_entity.id
_entity.type
_entity.pdbx_description
1 polymer ?
#
loop_
_entity_poly.entity_id
_entity_poly.type
_entity_poly.pdbx_seq_one_letter_code
_entity_poly.pdbx_strand_id
1 'polypeptide(L)'
;MALFYVRVLNPFAASAITTPLEQLYRRKKLEKRRKHEVRVTAENCRFTPLIYSTSGGCSQLTGRFLKKLALKLSEKKTSTYSQALCWLCTHLSFSLLRSAVMCSRSCRKRPLKKFVKPAAVLSVAGLL
;
A
#
# COMPACT_ATOMS: atom_id res chain seq x y z
N MET A 1 -12.19 -6.06 13.77
CA MET A 1 -11.30 -4.95 13.38
C MET A 1 -10.42 -5.38 12.22
N ALA A 2 -10.15 -4.52 11.25
CA ALA A 2 -9.30 -4.85 10.11
C ALA A 2 -8.06 -3.96 10.15
N LEU A 3 -6.87 -4.57 10.11
CA LEU A 3 -5.58 -3.89 10.06
C LEU A 3 -5.05 -3.89 8.63
N PHE A 4 -4.75 -2.72 8.10
CA PHE A 4 -4.14 -2.54 6.80
C PHE A 4 -2.71 -2.03 6.96
N TYR A 5 -1.80 -2.59 6.20
CA TYR A 5 -0.42 -2.14 6.14
C TYR A 5 -0.07 -1.79 4.70
N VAL A 6 0.26 -0.54 4.46
CA VAL A 6 0.66 -0.06 3.14
C VAL A 6 2.18 -0.08 3.01
N ARG A 7 2.67 -0.68 1.94
CA ARG A 7 4.09 -0.65 1.57
C ARG A 7 4.26 -0.30 0.11
N VAL A 8 5.14 0.65 -0.14
CA VAL A 8 5.61 0.97 -1.48
C VAL A 8 6.99 0.36 -1.67
N LEU A 9 7.19 -0.36 -2.76
CA LEU A 9 8.48 -0.94 -3.12
C LEU A 9 9.00 -0.32 -4.42
N ASN A 10 10.32 -0.22 -4.52
CA ASN A 10 10.98 0.18 -5.75
C ASN A 10 11.48 -1.08 -6.49
N PRO A 11 10.87 -1.45 -7.63
CA PRO A 11 11.29 -2.63 -8.39
C PRO A 11 12.65 -2.44 -9.08
N PHE A 12 13.11 -1.21 -9.22
CA PHE A 12 14.40 -0.88 -9.84
C PHE A 12 15.55 -0.78 -8.84
N ALA A 13 15.31 -1.04 -7.57
CA ALA A 13 16.38 -1.11 -6.58
C ALA A 13 17.34 -2.26 -6.90
N ALA A 14 18.64 -2.07 -6.68
CA ALA A 14 19.67 -3.06 -6.98
C ALA A 14 19.39 -4.46 -6.41
N SER A 15 18.77 -4.52 -5.24
CA SER A 15 18.36 -5.77 -4.58
C SER A 15 17.11 -6.43 -5.17
N ALA A 16 16.42 -5.76 -6.07
CA ALA A 16 15.14 -6.18 -6.62
C ALA A 16 15.17 -6.41 -8.13
N ILE A 17 16.16 -5.85 -8.81
CA ILE A 17 16.22 -5.79 -10.29
C ILE A 17 16.27 -7.17 -10.96
N THR A 18 16.82 -8.16 -10.26
CA THR A 18 16.93 -9.56 -10.77
C THR A 18 15.72 -10.42 -10.44
N THR A 19 14.78 -9.90 -9.64
CA THR A 19 13.63 -10.67 -9.16
C THR A 19 12.36 -10.25 -9.90
N PRO A 20 11.58 -11.20 -10.48
CA PRO A 20 10.29 -10.88 -11.07
C PRO A 20 9.38 -10.15 -10.08
N LEU A 21 8.63 -9.16 -10.56
CA LEU A 21 7.78 -8.28 -9.73
C LEU A 21 6.77 -9.05 -8.88
N GLU A 22 6.17 -10.10 -9.43
CA GLU A 22 5.24 -11.00 -8.72
C GLU A 22 5.87 -11.68 -7.51
N GLN A 23 7.12 -12.16 -7.67
CA GLN A 23 7.86 -12.79 -6.58
C GLN A 23 8.24 -11.78 -5.49
N LEU A 24 8.56 -10.54 -5.90
CA LEU A 24 8.79 -9.43 -4.97
C LEU A 24 7.56 -9.13 -4.14
N TYR A 25 6.39 -9.07 -4.76
CA TYR A 25 5.13 -8.86 -4.04
C TYR A 25 4.85 -9.99 -3.06
N ARG A 26 5.04 -11.25 -3.47
CA ARG A 26 4.86 -12.43 -2.59
C ARG A 26 5.81 -12.41 -1.40
N ARG A 27 7.11 -12.15 -1.64
CA ARG A 27 8.13 -12.09 -0.59
C ARG A 27 7.81 -10.99 0.42
N LYS A 28 7.46 -9.79 -0.04
CA LYS A 28 7.11 -8.67 0.84
C LYS A 28 5.81 -8.89 1.62
N LYS A 29 4.85 -9.56 1.03
CA LYS A 29 3.62 -9.98 1.71
C LYS A 29 3.89 -10.95 2.86
N LEU A 30 4.71 -11.98 2.61
CA LEU A 30 5.08 -12.96 3.63
C LEU A 30 5.90 -12.34 4.76
N GLU A 31 6.87 -11.49 4.43
CA GLU A 31 7.67 -10.73 5.40
C GLU A 31 6.78 -9.94 6.36
N LYS A 32 5.77 -9.27 5.83
CA LYS A 32 4.84 -8.47 6.64
C LYS A 32 3.88 -9.31 7.46
N ARG A 33 3.38 -10.41 6.92
CA ARG A 33 2.56 -11.35 7.68
C ARG A 33 3.31 -11.88 8.89
N ARG A 34 4.50 -12.43 8.71
CA ARG A 34 5.34 -12.93 9.81
C ARG A 34 5.60 -11.87 10.87
N LYS A 35 5.91 -10.64 10.46
CA LYS A 35 6.22 -9.55 11.40
C LYS A 35 5.03 -9.13 12.26
N HIS A 36 3.82 -9.25 11.75
CA HIS A 36 2.61 -8.80 12.43
C HIS A 36 1.73 -9.96 12.96
N GLU A 37 2.14 -11.21 12.75
CA GLU A 37 1.36 -12.41 13.10
C GLU A 37 0.98 -12.45 14.57
N VAL A 38 1.94 -12.18 15.46
CA VAL A 38 1.70 -12.18 16.91
C VAL A 38 0.63 -11.16 17.30
N ARG A 39 0.69 -9.95 16.74
CA ARG A 39 -0.27 -8.90 17.03
C ARG A 39 -1.65 -9.18 16.45
N VAL A 40 -1.69 -9.69 15.24
CA VAL A 40 -2.94 -10.06 14.55
C VAL A 40 -3.68 -11.17 15.31
N THR A 41 -2.94 -12.16 15.81
CA THR A 41 -3.49 -13.25 16.61
C THR A 41 -3.98 -12.74 17.97
N ALA A 42 -3.21 -11.90 18.65
CA ALA A 42 -3.59 -11.34 19.95
C ALA A 42 -4.84 -10.44 19.89
N GLU A 43 -4.96 -9.63 18.83
CA GLU A 43 -6.09 -8.69 18.65
C GLU A 43 -7.27 -9.31 17.85
N ASN A 44 -7.18 -10.56 17.44
CA ASN A 44 -8.16 -11.25 16.60
C ASN A 44 -8.60 -10.43 15.36
N CYS A 45 -7.63 -9.77 14.71
CA CYS A 45 -7.85 -8.84 13.62
C CYS A 45 -7.56 -9.49 12.26
N ARG A 46 -8.28 -9.05 11.23
CA ARG A 46 -7.91 -9.38 9.84
C ARG A 46 -6.77 -8.46 9.38
N PHE A 47 -5.67 -9.06 8.97
CA PHE A 47 -4.51 -8.33 8.45
C PHE A 47 -4.43 -8.43 6.93
N THR A 48 -4.42 -7.28 6.27
CA THR A 48 -4.29 -7.21 4.80
C THR A 48 -3.13 -6.30 4.42
N PRO A 49 -2.00 -6.87 3.96
CA PRO A 49 -0.89 -6.07 3.45
C PRO A 49 -1.22 -5.54 2.05
N LEU A 50 -1.20 -4.22 1.90
CA LEU A 50 -1.38 -3.50 0.64
C LEU A 50 -0.02 -3.12 0.09
N ILE A 51 0.39 -3.72 -1.02
CA ILE A 51 1.72 -3.53 -1.60
C ILE A 51 1.60 -2.84 -2.95
N TYR A 52 2.25 -1.70 -3.08
CA TYR A 52 2.35 -0.91 -4.30
C TYR A 52 3.79 -0.85 -4.78
N SER A 53 3.99 -0.65 -6.07
CA SER A 53 5.29 -0.31 -6.63
C SER A 53 5.38 1.19 -6.94
N THR A 54 6.59 1.72 -6.96
CA THR A 54 6.84 3.12 -7.36
C THR A 54 6.47 3.39 -8.81
N SER A 55 6.35 2.36 -9.63
CA SER A 55 5.88 2.44 -11.04
C SER A 55 4.36 2.50 -11.19
N GLY A 56 3.61 2.52 -10.09
CA GLY A 56 2.13 2.58 -10.09
C GLY A 56 1.43 1.23 -10.10
N GLY A 57 2.17 0.12 -10.16
CA GLY A 57 1.62 -1.22 -10.05
C GLY A 57 1.23 -1.59 -8.61
N CYS A 58 0.40 -2.61 -8.47
CA CYS A 58 0.04 -3.14 -7.15
C CYS A 58 -0.04 -4.67 -7.18
N SER A 59 0.06 -5.29 -6.01
CA SER A 59 -0.12 -6.74 -5.89
C SER A 59 -1.57 -7.13 -6.20
N GLN A 60 -1.76 -8.37 -6.65
CA GLN A 60 -3.09 -8.89 -6.98
C GLN A 60 -4.08 -8.77 -5.79
N LEU A 61 -3.60 -8.98 -4.57
CA LEU A 61 -4.39 -8.84 -3.36
C LEU A 61 -4.84 -7.38 -3.13
N THR A 62 -3.93 -6.44 -3.36
CA THR A 62 -4.22 -5.00 -3.30
C THR A 62 -5.24 -4.61 -4.36
N GLY A 63 -5.10 -5.13 -5.59
CA GLY A 63 -6.08 -4.88 -6.66
C GLY A 63 -7.49 -5.38 -6.31
N ARG A 64 -7.59 -6.58 -5.73
CA ARG A 64 -8.88 -7.12 -5.25
C ARG A 64 -9.47 -6.28 -4.12
N PHE A 65 -8.65 -5.80 -3.22
CA PHE A 65 -9.08 -4.90 -2.15
C PHE A 65 -9.62 -3.59 -2.70
N LEU A 66 -8.92 -2.96 -3.66
CA LEU A 66 -9.36 -1.73 -4.30
C LEU A 66 -10.70 -1.89 -5.01
N LYS A 67 -10.91 -3.00 -5.71
CA LYS A 67 -12.20 -3.32 -6.35
C LYS A 67 -13.34 -3.42 -5.35
N LYS A 68 -13.12 -4.10 -4.23
CA LYS A 68 -14.12 -4.19 -3.15
C LYS A 68 -14.40 -2.83 -2.51
N LEU A 69 -13.38 -2.03 -2.32
CA LEU A 69 -13.51 -0.68 -1.79
C LEU A 69 -14.28 0.23 -2.75
N ALA A 70 -14.01 0.15 -4.06
CA ALA A 70 -14.73 0.89 -5.08
C ALA A 70 -16.23 0.53 -5.12
N LEU A 71 -16.55 -0.75 -4.96
CA LEU A 71 -17.93 -1.21 -4.89
C LEU A 71 -18.66 -0.59 -3.70
N LYS A 72 -18.07 -0.66 -2.51
CA LYS A 72 -18.67 -0.05 -1.31
C LYS A 72 -18.78 1.48 -1.40
N LEU A 73 -17.81 2.12 -2.04
CA LEU A 73 -17.86 3.57 -2.27
C LEU A 73 -18.97 3.96 -3.25
N SER A 74 -19.20 3.17 -4.29
CA SER A 74 -20.27 3.42 -5.26
C SER A 74 -21.64 3.33 -4.59
N GLU A 75 -21.85 2.34 -3.73
CA GLU A 75 -23.08 2.20 -2.94
C GLU A 75 -23.30 3.39 -2.00
N LYS A 76 -22.24 3.83 -1.30
CA LYS A 76 -22.35 4.92 -0.32
C LYS A 76 -22.52 6.31 -0.94
N LYS A 77 -21.92 6.54 -2.12
CA LYS A 77 -21.92 7.86 -2.79
C LYS A 77 -22.91 7.96 -3.95
N THR A 78 -23.72 6.94 -4.19
CA THR A 78 -24.66 6.88 -5.33
C THR A 78 -23.97 7.15 -6.69
N SER A 79 -22.70 6.78 -6.78
CA SER A 79 -21.89 6.91 -8.01
C SER A 79 -21.76 5.55 -8.69
N THR A 80 -21.40 5.55 -9.97
CA THR A 80 -21.13 4.29 -10.66
C THR A 80 -19.83 3.65 -10.16
N TYR A 81 -19.76 2.31 -10.24
CA TYR A 81 -18.56 1.57 -9.86
C TYR A 81 -17.31 2.06 -10.61
N SER A 82 -17.43 2.33 -11.91
CA SER A 82 -16.34 2.82 -12.74
C SER A 82 -15.82 4.18 -12.28
N GLN A 83 -16.72 5.09 -11.91
CA GLN A 83 -16.35 6.40 -11.37
C GLN A 83 -15.65 6.27 -10.01
N ALA A 84 -16.16 5.43 -9.13
CA ALA A 84 -15.56 5.17 -7.83
C ALA A 84 -14.15 4.55 -7.95
N LEU A 85 -13.98 3.59 -8.85
CA LEU A 85 -12.68 2.96 -9.10
C LEU A 85 -11.69 3.94 -9.72
N CYS A 86 -12.12 4.71 -10.71
CA CYS A 86 -11.28 5.74 -11.33
C CYS A 86 -10.83 6.79 -10.32
N TRP A 87 -11.73 7.26 -9.48
CA TRP A 87 -11.44 8.20 -8.41
C TRP A 87 -10.39 7.65 -7.42
N LEU A 88 -10.58 6.40 -6.96
CA LEU A 88 -9.61 5.73 -6.09
C LEU A 88 -8.23 5.60 -6.72
N CYS A 89 -8.16 5.09 -7.94
CA CYS A 89 -6.89 4.93 -8.66
C CYS A 89 -6.17 6.26 -8.86
N THR A 90 -6.90 7.30 -9.21
CA THR A 90 -6.36 8.66 -9.38
C THR A 90 -5.79 9.20 -8.07
N HIS A 91 -6.55 9.14 -6.99
CA HIS A 91 -6.09 9.60 -5.68
C HIS A 91 -4.87 8.82 -5.16
N LEU A 92 -4.84 7.51 -5.34
CA LEU A 92 -3.70 6.68 -4.98
C LEU A 92 -2.46 7.03 -5.80
N SER A 93 -2.60 7.24 -7.10
CA SER A 93 -1.49 7.64 -7.98
C SER A 93 -0.90 9.00 -7.56
N PHE A 94 -1.73 9.97 -7.27
CA PHE A 94 -1.26 11.27 -6.75
C PHE A 94 -0.60 11.15 -5.38
N SER A 95 -1.13 10.33 -4.49
CA SER A 95 -0.54 10.09 -3.16
C SER A 95 0.83 9.43 -3.26
N LEU A 96 1.00 8.46 -4.16
CA LEU A 96 2.29 7.82 -4.43
C LEU A 96 3.30 8.80 -5.01
N LEU A 97 2.88 9.61 -5.99
CA LEU A 97 3.74 10.62 -6.61
C LEU A 97 4.16 11.68 -5.58
N ARG A 98 3.24 12.18 -4.78
CA ARG A 98 3.53 13.13 -3.71
C ARG A 98 4.52 12.57 -2.70
N SER A 99 4.34 11.33 -2.28
CA SER A 99 5.27 10.64 -1.37
C SER A 99 6.66 10.51 -1.97
N ALA A 100 6.77 10.14 -3.23
CA ALA A 100 8.04 10.04 -3.95
C ALA A 100 8.76 11.40 -4.03
N VAL A 101 8.04 12.47 -4.34
CA VAL A 101 8.58 13.84 -4.39
C VAL A 101 9.07 14.29 -3.01
N MET A 102 8.29 14.01 -1.96
CA MET A 102 8.68 14.37 -0.59
C MET A 102 9.92 13.59 -0.13
N CYS A 103 10.01 12.31 -0.43
CA CYS A 103 11.21 11.51 -0.16
C CYS A 103 12.44 12.07 -0.88
N SER A 104 12.30 12.44 -2.15
CA SER A 104 13.40 13.03 -2.94
C SER A 104 13.88 14.36 -2.38
N ARG A 105 12.96 15.20 -1.90
CA ARG A 105 13.31 16.48 -1.24
C ARG A 105 14.01 16.28 0.10
N SER A 106 13.60 15.30 0.87
CA SER A 106 14.22 14.98 2.16
C SER A 106 15.63 14.42 2.00
N CYS A 107 15.88 13.63 0.97
CA CYS A 107 17.21 13.10 0.67
C CYS A 107 18.24 14.17 0.30
N ARG A 108 17.81 15.31 -0.25
CA ARG A 108 18.71 16.43 -0.59
C ARG A 108 19.20 17.23 0.63
N LYS A 109 18.49 17.15 1.76
CA LYS A 109 18.76 17.99 2.95
C LYS A 109 19.46 17.27 4.11
N ARG A 110 19.70 15.95 4.02
CA ARG A 110 20.35 15.20 5.11
C ARG A 110 21.36 14.19 4.56
N PRO A 111 22.63 14.22 5.04
CA PRO A 111 23.49 13.05 4.92
C PRO A 111 22.82 11.90 5.67
N LEU A 112 22.82 10.73 5.04
CA LEU A 112 22.20 9.47 5.47
C LEU A 112 22.29 9.20 6.98
N LYS A 113 21.36 9.70 7.77
CA LYS A 113 21.06 9.15 9.10
C LYS A 113 19.82 8.28 8.95
N LYS A 114 20.02 7.00 9.23
CA LYS A 114 19.07 5.88 9.31
C LYS A 114 17.59 6.23 9.02
N PHE A 115 17.09 5.74 7.92
CA PHE A 115 15.71 5.79 7.52
C PHE A 115 14.81 5.19 8.62
N VAL A 116 14.18 6.03 9.40
CA VAL A 116 13.03 5.63 10.23
C VAL A 116 11.86 5.51 9.26
N LYS A 117 11.39 4.30 9.03
CA LYS A 117 10.24 4.00 8.16
C LYS A 117 9.02 4.75 8.66
N PRO A 118 8.36 5.59 7.86
CA PRO A 118 7.03 6.06 8.21
C PRO A 118 6.09 4.85 8.15
N ALA A 119 5.67 4.38 9.29
CA ALA A 119 4.51 3.51 9.39
C ALA A 119 3.28 4.39 9.17
N ALA A 120 2.82 4.52 7.93
CA ALA A 120 1.53 5.10 7.65
C ALA A 120 0.47 4.07 8.02
N VAL A 121 0.03 4.13 9.26
CA VAL A 121 -1.19 3.44 9.69
C VAL A 121 -2.37 4.28 9.19
N LEU A 122 -2.84 3.97 7.99
CA LEU A 122 -4.14 4.45 7.53
C LEU A 122 -5.22 3.70 8.31
N SER A 123 -5.71 4.31 9.37
CA SER A 123 -6.94 3.87 10.02
C SER A 123 -8.11 4.19 9.08
N VAL A 124 -8.57 3.19 8.35
CA VAL A 124 -9.73 3.30 7.45
C VAL A 124 -11.04 2.99 8.22
N ALA A 125 -11.03 3.18 9.55
CA ALA A 125 -12.19 2.91 10.40
C ALA A 125 -13.43 3.75 10.04
N GLY A 126 -13.29 4.87 9.33
CA GLY A 126 -14.40 5.70 8.86
C GLY A 126 -14.95 5.39 7.47
N LEU A 127 -14.32 4.48 6.70
CA LEU A 127 -14.69 4.13 5.31
C LEU A 127 -15.30 2.73 5.17
N LEU A 128 -15.31 1.97 6.22
CA LEU A 128 -15.97 0.68 6.37
C LEU A 128 -17.19 0.85 7.28
#